data_421e50289aecd3006289a1cbcf943547
#
_entry.id   421e50289aecd3006289a1cbcf943547
#
_cell.length_a   1.000
_cell.length_b   1.000
_cell.length_c   1.000
_cell.angle_alpha   90.00
_cell.angle_beta   90.00
_cell.angle_gamma   90.00
#
_symmetry.space_group_name_H-M   'P 1'
#
loop_
_entity.id
_entity.type
_entity.pdbx_description
1 polymer ?
#
loop_
_entity_poly.entity_id
_entity_poly.type
_entity_poly.pdbx_seq_one_letter_code
_entity_poly.pdbx_strand_id
1 'polypeptide(L)'
;MKSVFVFESVHRVMKAEKLLKGKGIKIDLIPVPREISSDCGVAIELSEESEEKASLILRENRISVVECYTRDLRGKFEKKKEIQI
;
A
#
# COMPACT_ATOMS: atom_id res chain seq x y z
N MET A 1 8.62 -6.42 9.44
CA MET A 1 8.12 -5.11 8.99
C MET A 1 6.97 -5.27 8.00
N LYS A 2 6.12 -4.30 7.95
CA LYS A 2 5.02 -4.28 7.02
C LYS A 2 5.19 -3.15 6.03
N SER A 3 4.66 -3.32 4.85
CA SER A 3 4.63 -2.27 3.84
C SER A 3 3.23 -1.67 3.82
N VAL A 4 3.15 -0.37 3.62
CA VAL A 4 1.88 0.34 3.61
C VAL A 4 1.80 1.14 2.33
N PHE A 5 0.78 0.87 1.52
CA PHE A 5 0.57 1.58 0.27
C PHE A 5 -0.55 2.59 0.45
N VAL A 6 -0.26 3.82 0.07
CA VAL A 6 -1.23 4.92 0.13
C VAL A 6 -1.67 5.25 -1.29
N PHE A 7 -2.96 5.38 -1.48
CA PHE A 7 -3.54 5.60 -2.80
C PHE A 7 -4.22 6.97 -2.88
N GLU A 8 -4.51 7.38 -4.09
CA GLU A 8 -5.11 8.69 -4.35
C GLU A 8 -6.54 8.80 -3.83
N SER A 9 -7.28 7.71 -3.86
CA SER A 9 -8.66 7.73 -3.43
C SER A 9 -9.07 6.38 -2.88
N VAL A 10 -10.16 6.38 -2.13
CA VAL A 10 -10.75 5.15 -1.58
C VAL A 10 -11.15 4.19 -2.70
N HIS A 11 -11.55 4.74 -3.82
CA HIS A 11 -11.91 3.96 -5.00
C HIS A 11 -10.74 3.10 -5.45
N ARG A 12 -9.57 3.71 -5.50
CA ARG A 12 -8.35 3.00 -5.90
C ARG A 12 -7.95 1.95 -4.88
N VAL A 13 -8.14 2.26 -3.61
CA VAL A 13 -7.84 1.32 -2.55
C VAL A 13 -8.69 0.06 -2.70
N MET A 14 -9.98 0.24 -2.92
CA MET A 14 -10.88 -0.89 -3.06
C MET A 14 -10.56 -1.74 -4.29
N LYS A 15 -10.23 -1.09 -5.38
CA LYS A 15 -9.86 -1.78 -6.59
C LYS A 15 -8.57 -2.58 -6.40
N ALA A 16 -7.60 -1.97 -5.73
CA ALA A 16 -6.34 -2.63 -5.42
C ALA A 16 -6.55 -3.82 -4.49
N GLU A 17 -7.39 -3.66 -3.49
CA GLU A 17 -7.69 -4.73 -2.55
C GLU A 17 -8.25 -5.94 -3.28
N LYS A 18 -9.25 -5.72 -4.11
CA LYS A 18 -9.88 -6.79 -4.84
C LYS A 18 -8.88 -7.52 -5.74
N LEU A 19 -8.06 -6.75 -6.42
CA LEU A 19 -7.07 -7.29 -7.33
C LEU A 19 -6.02 -8.12 -6.62
N LEU A 20 -5.47 -7.59 -5.54
CA LEU A 20 -4.41 -8.28 -4.79
C LEU A 20 -4.94 -9.54 -4.11
N LYS A 21 -6.13 -9.48 -3.55
CA LYS A 21 -6.73 -10.65 -2.95
C LYS A 21 -7.01 -11.73 -3.99
N GLY A 22 -7.42 -11.31 -5.17
CA GLY A 22 -7.65 -12.23 -6.28
C GLY A 22 -6.39 -12.93 -6.73
N LYS A 23 -5.24 -12.36 -6.47
CA LYS A 23 -3.95 -12.97 -6.80
C LYS A 23 -3.34 -13.73 -5.63
N GLY A 24 -4.09 -13.87 -4.55
CA GLY A 24 -3.63 -14.63 -3.39
C GLY A 24 -2.70 -13.89 -2.45
N ILE A 25 -2.64 -12.58 -2.56
CA ILE A 25 -1.80 -11.77 -1.68
C ILE A 25 -2.60 -11.34 -0.47
N LYS A 26 -2.09 -11.62 0.71
CA LYS A 26 -2.72 -11.21 1.95
C LYS A 26 -2.51 -9.72 2.17
N ILE A 27 -3.59 -9.01 2.36
CA ILE A 27 -3.54 -7.59 2.66
C ILE A 27 -4.53 -7.24 3.77
N ASP A 28 -4.28 -6.12 4.41
CA ASP A 28 -5.20 -5.56 5.40
C ASP A 28 -5.47 -4.12 5.05
N LEU A 29 -6.70 -3.69 5.27
CA LEU A 29 -7.03 -2.29 5.13
C LEU A 29 -6.85 -1.63 6.50
N ILE A 30 -6.10 -0.54 6.51
CA ILE A 30 -5.85 0.18 7.76
C ILE A 30 -6.17 1.66 7.56
N PRO A 31 -6.54 2.36 8.64
CA PRO A 31 -6.72 3.81 8.51
C PRO A 31 -5.37 4.45 8.29
N VAL A 32 -5.32 5.47 7.45
CA VAL A 32 -4.08 6.21 7.21
C VAL A 32 -3.75 7.00 8.47
N PRO A 33 -2.53 6.85 9.02
CA PRO A 33 -2.15 7.60 10.22
C PRO A 33 -2.15 9.10 9.98
N ARG A 34 -2.33 9.87 11.05
CA ARG A 34 -2.34 11.32 10.94
C ARG A 34 -1.04 11.89 10.41
N GLU A 35 0.06 11.19 10.68
CA GLU A 35 1.38 11.62 10.21
C GLU A 35 1.48 11.57 8.69
N ILE A 36 0.62 10.77 8.06
CA ILE A 36 0.62 10.61 6.62
C ILE A 36 -0.56 11.39 6.06
N SER A 37 -0.25 12.40 5.26
CA SER A 37 -1.30 13.19 4.61
C SER A 37 -1.87 12.40 3.45
N SER A 38 -3.16 12.17 3.47
CA SER A 38 -3.82 11.42 2.39
C SER A 38 -5.29 11.79 2.33
N ASP A 39 -5.79 11.89 1.11
CA ASP A 39 -7.19 12.20 0.89
C ASP A 39 -8.10 10.99 0.99
N CYS A 40 -7.53 9.79 0.93
CA CYS A 40 -8.37 8.60 0.93
C CYS A 40 -8.70 8.05 2.32
N GLY A 41 -7.92 8.39 3.31
CA GLY A 41 -8.18 7.96 4.68
C GLY A 41 -7.96 6.49 4.97
N VAL A 42 -7.68 5.68 3.96
CA VAL A 42 -7.47 4.24 4.10
C VAL A 42 -6.24 3.83 3.32
N ALA A 43 -5.48 2.90 3.84
CA ALA A 43 -4.28 2.40 3.17
C ALA A 43 -4.29 0.88 3.19
N ILE A 44 -3.45 0.29 2.35
CA ILE A 44 -3.30 -1.15 2.28
C ILE A 44 -1.99 -1.53 2.96
N GLU A 45 -2.09 -2.42 3.94
CA GLU A 45 -0.92 -2.94 4.62
C GLU A 45 -0.69 -4.38 4.18
N LEU A 46 0.54 -4.73 3.92
CA LEU A 46 0.89 -6.07 3.50
C LEU A 46 2.29 -6.41 3.98
N SER A 47 2.63 -7.70 3.90
CA SER A 47 3.94 -8.17 4.27
C SER A 47 4.99 -7.56 3.34
N GLU A 48 6.13 -7.20 3.90
CA GLU A 48 7.23 -6.66 3.13
C GLU A 48 7.66 -7.62 2.02
N GLU A 49 7.53 -8.91 2.27
CA GLU A 49 7.88 -9.92 1.29
C GLU A 49 6.98 -9.88 0.05
N SER A 50 5.76 -9.43 0.22
CA SER A 50 4.79 -9.37 -0.87
C SER A 50 4.80 -8.03 -1.59
N GLU A 51 5.55 -7.07 -1.07
CA GLU A 51 5.54 -5.71 -1.61
C GLU A 51 5.88 -5.65 -3.10
N GLU A 52 6.95 -6.31 -3.49
CA GLU A 52 7.39 -6.26 -4.88
C GLU A 52 6.36 -6.87 -5.83
N LYS A 53 5.83 -8.03 -5.46
CA LYS A 53 4.83 -8.69 -6.26
C LYS A 53 3.56 -7.86 -6.37
N ALA A 54 3.14 -7.29 -5.24
CA ALA A 54 1.95 -6.45 -5.21
C ALA A 54 2.15 -5.20 -6.07
N SER A 55 3.31 -4.57 -5.98
CA SER A 55 3.62 -3.39 -6.77
C SER A 55 3.55 -3.70 -8.26
N LEU A 56 4.07 -4.83 -8.66
CA LEU A 56 4.06 -5.24 -10.05
C LEU A 56 2.64 -5.45 -10.56
N ILE A 57 1.81 -6.14 -9.77
CA ILE A 57 0.43 -6.40 -10.13
C ILE A 57 -0.34 -5.08 -10.30
N LEU A 58 -0.14 -4.16 -9.37
CA LEU A 58 -0.83 -2.87 -9.43
C LEU A 58 -0.38 -2.07 -10.64
N ARG A 59 0.91 -2.09 -10.93
CA ARG A 59 1.44 -1.38 -12.09
C ARG A 59 0.85 -1.93 -13.39
N GLU A 60 0.77 -3.24 -13.50
CA GLU A 60 0.23 -3.89 -14.69
C GLU A 60 -1.23 -3.55 -14.91
N ASN A 61 -1.93 -3.23 -13.83
CA ASN A 61 -3.34 -2.88 -13.91
C ASN A 61 -3.57 -1.38 -13.81
N ARG A 62 -2.51 -0.60 -13.97
CA ARG A 62 -2.56 0.87 -14.02
C ARG A 62 -3.12 1.50 -12.75
N ILE A 63 -2.84 0.88 -11.61
CA ILE A 63 -3.22 1.43 -10.33
C ILE A 63 -1.94 1.97 -9.69
N SER A 64 -1.88 3.29 -9.55
CA SER A 64 -0.69 3.95 -9.00
C SER A 64 -0.73 4.02 -7.48
N VAL A 65 0.41 3.69 -6.88
CA VAL A 65 0.60 3.89 -5.45
C VAL A 65 1.21 5.27 -5.29
N VAL A 66 0.52 6.13 -4.55
CA VAL A 66 0.98 7.51 -4.36
C VAL A 66 2.20 7.56 -3.46
N GLU A 67 2.14 6.83 -2.35
CA GLU A 67 3.25 6.76 -1.42
C GLU A 67 3.33 5.37 -0.82
N CYS A 68 4.55 4.98 -0.47
CA CYS A 68 4.79 3.70 0.17
C CYS A 68 5.54 3.94 1.47
N TYR A 69 5.05 3.34 2.54
CA TYR A 69 5.68 3.45 3.85
C TYR A 69 6.01 2.06 4.37
N THR A 70 6.96 2.00 5.30
CA THR A 70 7.19 0.78 6.06
C THR A 70 6.73 1.04 7.48
N ARG A 71 6.21 0.01 8.13
CA ARG A 71 5.82 0.11 9.53
C ARG A 71 6.62 -0.92 10.30
N ASP A 72 7.38 -0.47 11.31
CA ASP A 72 8.21 -1.37 12.10
C ASP A 72 7.38 -2.02 13.21
N LEU A 73 8.03 -2.86 14.00
CA LEU A 73 7.37 -3.59 15.08
C LEU A 73 6.81 -2.68 16.18
N ARG A 74 7.27 -1.46 16.24
CA ARG A 74 6.79 -0.48 17.21
C ARG A 74 5.61 0.31 16.67
N GLY A 75 5.23 0.06 15.41
CA GLY A 75 4.16 0.77 14.78
C GLY A 75 4.56 2.10 14.17
N LYS A 76 5.87 2.37 14.12
CA LYS A 76 6.35 3.61 13.55
C LYS A 76 6.37 3.53 12.02
N PHE A 77 5.87 4.57 11.38
CA PHE A 77 5.84 4.66 9.92
C PHE A 77 7.04 5.42 9.41
N GLU A 78 7.62 4.91 8.34
CA GLU A 78 8.74 5.57 7.71
C GLU A 78 8.51 5.55 6.22
N LYS A 79 8.62 6.72 5.60
CA LYS A 79 8.40 6.82 4.16
C LYS A 79 9.52 6.11 3.42
N LYS A 80 9.15 5.24 2.54
CA LYS A 80 10.10 4.50 1.75
C LYS A 80 10.52 5.36 0.56
N LYS A 81 11.82 5.41 0.31
CA LYS A 81 12.29 6.14 -0.84
C LYS A 81 11.83 5.45 -2.10
N GLU A 82 11.23 6.23 -2.97
CA GLU A 82 10.81 5.74 -4.27
C GLU A 82 12.03 5.41 -5.09
N ILE A 83 12.03 4.23 -5.63
CA ILE A 83 13.08 3.88 -6.58
C ILE A 83 12.47 3.99 -7.94
N GLN A 84 12.91 4.98 -8.67
CA GLN A 84 12.39 5.20 -10.01
C GLN A 84 13.17 4.38 -11.00
N ILE A 85 12.48 3.66 -11.76
CA ILE A 85 13.10 2.80 -12.77
C ILE A 85 12.66 3.24 -14.14
#